data_8de3204ac8025e3ef444284a5ac33491
#
_entry.id   8de3204ac8025e3ef444284a5ac33491
#
_cell.length_a   1.000
_cell.length_b   1.000
_cell.length_c   1.000
_cell.angle_alpha   90.00
_cell.angle_beta   90.00
_cell.angle_gamma   90.00
#
_symmetry.space_group_name_H-M   'P 1'
#
loop_
_entity.id
_entity.type
_entity.pdbx_description
1 polymer ?
#
loop_
_entity_poly.entity_id
_entity_poly.type
_entity_poly.pdbx_seq_one_letter_code
_entity_poly.pdbx_strand_id
1 'polypeptide(L)'
;MWKILNFSQKNMLKKLLFAAIFAISIIGFSETDISQIAADYPYKESAIISTVLGTPTEQYYKFKHAKGPKVKRFKATKKIPEILRQWSIYDYGVWEQKEKAPLMIVISGTGSTYNSGMSLYLANVFYDKGYNVIAFSSPTTMPYIVSQGMNKYGGYMKDETEQMYNLITRAISEEKKHGMKISKTYVSGYSLGGFQSLLLQELDSEK
;
A
#
# COMPACT_ATOMS: atom_id res chain seq x y z
N MET A 1 -8.03 35.09 26.65
CA MET A 1 -8.78 35.75 25.54
C MET A 1 -8.10 35.36 24.21
N TRP A 2 -8.48 34.23 23.62
CA TRP A 2 -7.91 33.72 22.35
C TRP A 2 -8.83 34.15 21.21
N LYS A 3 -8.34 35.04 20.35
CA LYS A 3 -9.08 35.51 19.17
C LYS A 3 -9.22 34.35 18.18
N ILE A 4 -10.46 34.03 17.86
CA ILE A 4 -10.86 33.11 16.82
C ILE A 4 -10.35 33.68 15.47
N LEU A 5 -9.37 33.01 14.88
CA LEU A 5 -8.93 33.31 13.52
C LEU A 5 -10.10 33.09 12.55
N ASN A 6 -10.40 34.13 11.77
CA ASN A 6 -11.47 34.15 10.78
C ASN A 6 -11.25 33.02 9.76
N PHE A 7 -12.32 32.38 9.26
CA PHE A 7 -12.32 31.28 8.31
C PHE A 7 -11.45 31.53 7.07
N SER A 8 -11.39 32.77 6.59
CA SER A 8 -10.51 33.22 5.49
C SER A 8 -9.03 33.12 5.86
N GLN A 9 -8.65 33.47 7.10
CA GLN A 9 -7.25 33.41 7.54
C GLN A 9 -6.78 31.99 7.76
N LYS A 10 -7.67 31.08 8.21
CA LYS A 10 -7.36 29.63 8.33
C LYS A 10 -7.09 29.00 6.98
N ASN A 11 -7.86 29.37 5.95
CA ASN A 11 -7.65 28.86 4.59
C ASN A 11 -6.37 29.41 3.95
N MET A 12 -6.03 30.67 4.24
CA MET A 12 -4.78 31.28 3.77
C MET A 12 -3.57 30.62 4.46
N LEU A 13 -3.65 30.37 5.75
CA LEU A 13 -2.59 29.69 6.50
C LEU A 13 -2.36 28.25 6.01
N LYS A 14 -3.44 27.50 5.71
CA LYS A 14 -3.35 26.16 5.11
C LYS A 14 -2.69 26.20 3.73
N LYS A 15 -3.04 27.17 2.87
CA LYS A 15 -2.41 27.34 1.56
C LYS A 15 -0.93 27.71 1.66
N LEU A 16 -0.56 28.56 2.62
CA LEU A 16 0.83 28.93 2.91
C LEU A 16 1.62 27.74 3.47
N LEU A 17 1.02 26.94 4.35
CA LEU A 17 1.64 25.72 4.88
C LEU A 17 1.85 24.69 3.78
N PHE A 18 0.86 24.50 2.88
CA PHE A 18 0.96 23.60 1.74
C PHE A 18 2.04 24.04 0.73
N ALA A 19 2.11 25.37 0.47
CA ALA A 19 3.16 25.96 -0.37
C ALA A 19 4.55 25.84 0.28
N ALA A 20 4.65 25.99 1.59
CA ALA A 20 5.90 25.82 2.32
C ALA A 20 6.36 24.35 2.33
N ILE A 21 5.45 23.40 2.53
CA ILE A 21 5.75 21.96 2.46
C ILE A 21 6.18 21.58 1.04
N PHE A 22 5.53 22.13 0.02
CA PHE A 22 5.91 21.90 -1.38
C PHE A 22 7.27 22.52 -1.73
N ALA A 23 7.55 23.73 -1.22
CA ALA A 23 8.86 24.38 -1.36
C ALA A 23 9.97 23.64 -0.62
N ILE A 24 9.70 23.11 0.59
CA ILE A 24 10.65 22.28 1.35
C ILE A 24 10.92 20.95 0.65
N SER A 25 9.92 20.32 0.00
CA SER A 25 10.15 19.12 -0.79
C SER A 25 10.96 19.38 -2.06
N ILE A 26 10.96 20.59 -2.61
CA ILE A 26 11.84 21.00 -3.72
C ILE A 26 13.27 21.32 -3.22
N ILE A 27 13.40 21.90 -2.03
CA ILE A 27 14.71 22.24 -1.44
C ILE A 27 15.37 21.03 -0.77
N GLY A 28 14.60 20.04 -0.35
CA GLY A 28 15.07 18.81 0.30
C GLY A 28 15.63 17.75 -0.65
N PHE A 29 15.51 17.94 -1.96
CA PHE A 29 16.41 17.29 -2.90
C PHE A 29 17.75 18.03 -2.79
N SER A 30 18.58 17.62 -1.81
CA SER A 30 20.02 17.78 -1.96
C SER A 30 20.33 17.54 -3.43
N GLU A 31 21.09 18.43 -4.05
CA GLU A 31 21.83 18.13 -5.28
C GLU A 31 22.79 16.96 -4.94
N THR A 32 22.23 15.79 -4.72
CA THR A 32 22.98 14.56 -4.90
C THR A 32 23.34 14.62 -6.37
N ASP A 33 24.59 14.89 -6.62
CA ASP A 33 25.11 15.07 -7.97
C ASP A 33 24.72 13.84 -8.78
N ILE A 34 23.64 13.98 -9.58
CA ILE A 34 23.11 12.90 -10.43
C ILE A 34 24.24 12.37 -11.33
N SER A 35 25.25 13.19 -11.60
CA SER A 35 26.44 12.80 -12.35
C SER A 35 27.30 11.78 -11.58
N GLN A 36 27.38 11.86 -10.24
CA GLN A 36 28.09 10.85 -9.44
C GLN A 36 27.30 9.53 -9.37
N ILE A 37 25.98 9.59 -9.15
CA ILE A 37 25.15 8.40 -9.17
C ILE A 37 25.18 7.74 -10.55
N ALA A 38 25.12 8.53 -11.63
CA ALA A 38 25.26 8.03 -13.00
C ALA A 38 26.66 7.50 -13.31
N ALA A 39 27.71 8.04 -12.68
CA ALA A 39 29.08 7.57 -12.85
C ALA A 39 29.32 6.18 -12.24
N ASP A 40 28.64 5.89 -11.12
CA ASP A 40 28.76 4.62 -10.41
C ASP A 40 27.76 3.56 -10.87
N TYR A 41 26.78 3.94 -11.74
CA TYR A 41 25.82 2.99 -12.29
C TYR A 41 26.48 2.08 -13.34
N PRO A 42 26.40 0.76 -13.17
CA PRO A 42 27.15 -0.18 -14.02
C PRO A 42 26.72 -0.22 -15.49
N TYR A 43 25.54 0.32 -15.82
CA TYR A 43 25.03 0.37 -17.19
C TYR A 43 25.16 1.77 -17.79
N LYS A 44 26.36 2.05 -18.33
CA LYS A 44 26.69 3.39 -18.90
C LYS A 44 26.32 3.55 -20.39
N GLU A 45 25.92 2.49 -21.08
CA GLU A 45 25.89 2.49 -22.53
C GLU A 45 24.75 3.23 -23.18
N SER A 46 23.53 3.06 -22.73
CA SER A 46 22.40 3.85 -23.19
C SER A 46 21.21 3.82 -22.20
N ALA A 47 20.40 4.88 -22.19
CA ALA A 47 19.19 4.95 -21.40
C ALA A 47 18.19 3.82 -21.74
N ILE A 48 18.13 3.42 -23.03
CA ILE A 48 17.29 2.34 -23.51
C ILE A 48 17.76 1.00 -22.94
N ILE A 49 19.06 0.70 -23.03
CA ILE A 49 19.60 -0.54 -22.50
C ILE A 49 19.41 -0.61 -20.97
N SER A 50 19.67 0.48 -20.25
CA SER A 50 19.45 0.55 -18.80
C SER A 50 17.99 0.35 -18.42
N THR A 51 17.05 0.86 -19.23
CA THR A 51 15.62 0.66 -19.02
C THR A 51 15.19 -0.78 -19.27
N VAL A 52 15.71 -1.41 -20.31
CA VAL A 52 15.36 -2.79 -20.71
C VAL A 52 15.98 -3.82 -19.75
N LEU A 53 17.24 -3.64 -19.38
CA LEU A 53 17.94 -4.56 -18.47
C LEU A 53 17.55 -4.36 -17.00
N GLY A 54 16.96 -3.21 -16.67
CA GLY A 54 16.44 -2.93 -15.33
C GLY A 54 17.54 -2.75 -14.28
N THR A 55 17.20 -3.02 -13.03
CA THR A 55 18.11 -2.89 -11.90
C THR A 55 19.18 -3.99 -11.93
N PRO A 56 20.45 -3.65 -11.75
CA PRO A 56 21.52 -4.63 -11.62
C PRO A 56 21.26 -5.66 -10.54
N THR A 57 21.64 -6.91 -10.79
CA THR A 57 21.37 -8.02 -9.85
C THR A 57 22.02 -7.81 -8.48
N GLU A 58 23.13 -7.07 -8.43
CA GLU A 58 23.83 -6.69 -7.19
C GLU A 58 23.00 -5.77 -6.31
N GLN A 59 22.09 -4.99 -6.91
CA GLN A 59 21.19 -4.06 -6.22
C GLN A 59 19.87 -4.71 -5.80
N TYR A 60 19.61 -5.95 -6.20
CA TYR A 60 18.41 -6.65 -5.74
C TYR A 60 18.53 -6.99 -4.25
N TYR A 61 17.42 -6.76 -3.54
CA TYR A 61 17.33 -7.20 -2.15
C TYR A 61 17.52 -8.71 -2.06
N LYS A 62 18.52 -9.14 -1.31
CA LYS A 62 18.80 -10.57 -1.08
C LYS A 62 17.96 -11.06 0.09
N PHE A 63 16.91 -11.79 -0.20
CA PHE A 63 16.05 -12.37 0.83
C PHE A 63 16.78 -13.45 1.62
N LYS A 64 16.66 -13.39 2.94
CA LYS A 64 17.11 -14.46 3.86
C LYS A 64 16.03 -15.52 4.00
N HIS A 65 14.78 -15.11 4.01
CA HIS A 65 13.62 -15.96 4.32
C HIS A 65 12.45 -15.71 3.35
N ALA A 66 12.72 -15.71 2.03
CA ALA A 66 11.62 -15.59 1.06
C ALA A 66 10.60 -16.70 1.24
N LYS A 67 9.34 -16.34 1.35
CA LYS A 67 8.23 -17.26 1.60
C LYS A 67 7.00 -16.88 0.79
N GLY A 68 6.30 -17.87 0.27
CA GLY A 68 4.97 -17.66 -0.31
C GLY A 68 3.92 -17.34 0.76
N PRO A 69 2.86 -16.60 0.40
CA PRO A 69 1.77 -16.30 1.33
C PRO A 69 0.94 -17.52 1.69
N LYS A 70 0.39 -17.51 2.91
CA LYS A 70 -0.84 -18.26 3.18
C LYS A 70 -2.00 -17.48 2.55
N VAL A 71 -2.70 -18.09 1.60
CA VAL A 71 -3.84 -17.45 0.93
C VAL A 71 -5.06 -17.52 1.82
N LYS A 72 -5.67 -16.37 2.08
CA LYS A 72 -6.91 -16.21 2.81
C LYS A 72 -7.98 -15.60 1.93
N ARG A 73 -9.25 -15.79 2.29
CA ARG A 73 -10.39 -15.48 1.42
C ARG A 73 -11.52 -14.80 2.15
N PHE A 74 -12.06 -13.77 1.50
CA PHE A 74 -13.37 -13.23 1.84
C PHE A 74 -14.38 -13.53 0.73
N LYS A 75 -15.49 -14.12 1.10
CA LYS A 75 -16.62 -14.29 0.19
C LYS A 75 -17.44 -13.01 0.16
N ALA A 76 -18.06 -12.73 -0.97
CA ALA A 76 -19.05 -11.67 -1.07
C ALA A 76 -20.20 -11.92 -0.08
N THR A 77 -20.61 -10.86 0.62
CA THR A 77 -21.74 -10.90 1.55
C THR A 77 -23.08 -10.62 0.87
N LYS A 78 -23.04 -10.08 -0.36
CA LYS A 78 -24.20 -9.74 -1.18
C LYS A 78 -24.43 -10.80 -2.28
N LYS A 79 -25.67 -10.85 -2.78
CA LYS A 79 -25.99 -11.69 -3.94
C LYS A 79 -25.27 -11.18 -5.19
N ILE A 80 -24.43 -12.02 -5.78
CA ILE A 80 -23.67 -11.72 -6.99
C ILE A 80 -24.42 -12.29 -8.20
N PRO A 81 -24.63 -11.52 -9.29
CA PRO A 81 -25.14 -12.01 -10.54
C PRO A 81 -24.32 -13.19 -11.06
N GLU A 82 -24.98 -14.15 -11.73
CA GLU A 82 -24.35 -15.39 -12.24
C GLU A 82 -23.10 -15.08 -13.09
N ILE A 83 -23.21 -14.13 -14.01
CA ILE A 83 -22.11 -13.72 -14.91
C ILE A 83 -20.86 -13.20 -14.18
N LEU A 84 -21.01 -12.73 -12.94
CA LEU A 84 -19.92 -12.21 -12.12
C LEU A 84 -19.47 -13.19 -11.02
N ARG A 85 -20.07 -14.38 -10.95
CA ARG A 85 -19.84 -15.36 -9.87
C ARG A 85 -18.36 -15.73 -9.71
N GLN A 86 -17.60 -15.77 -10.80
CA GLN A 86 -16.16 -16.05 -10.77
C GLN A 86 -15.35 -15.06 -9.93
N TRP A 87 -15.84 -13.82 -9.71
CA TRP A 87 -15.21 -12.77 -8.91
C TRP A 87 -15.86 -12.58 -7.54
N SER A 88 -16.67 -13.55 -7.09
CA SER A 88 -17.37 -13.49 -5.80
C SER A 88 -16.46 -13.72 -4.58
N ILE A 89 -15.19 -14.00 -4.81
CA ILE A 89 -14.19 -14.29 -3.79
C ILE A 89 -13.05 -13.28 -3.93
N TYR A 90 -12.66 -12.68 -2.81
CA TYR A 90 -11.49 -11.81 -2.70
C TYR A 90 -10.40 -12.52 -1.91
N ASP A 91 -9.27 -12.76 -2.56
CA ASP A 91 -8.11 -13.38 -1.94
C ASP A 91 -7.11 -12.33 -1.46
N TYR A 92 -6.47 -12.60 -0.32
CA TYR A 92 -5.36 -11.81 0.23
C TYR A 92 -4.25 -12.73 0.74
N GLY A 93 -3.03 -12.21 0.80
CA GLY A 93 -1.86 -12.98 1.21
C GLY A 93 -1.45 -12.66 2.64
N VAL A 94 -1.06 -13.68 3.41
CA VAL A 94 -0.63 -13.56 4.81
C VAL A 94 0.74 -14.19 5.00
N TRP A 95 1.67 -13.45 5.59
CA TRP A 95 2.95 -13.93 6.10
C TRP A 95 2.99 -13.69 7.60
N GLU A 96 3.21 -14.73 8.35
CA GLU A 96 3.13 -14.73 9.81
C GLU A 96 4.47 -15.11 10.43
N GLN A 97 4.95 -14.29 11.37
CA GLN A 97 6.09 -14.58 12.24
C GLN A 97 5.66 -15.51 13.37
N LYS A 98 6.61 -16.27 13.92
CA LYS A 98 6.36 -17.16 15.05
C LYS A 98 6.06 -16.39 16.34
N GLU A 99 6.77 -15.30 16.54
CA GLU A 99 6.68 -14.47 17.73
C GLU A 99 5.83 -13.21 17.49
N LYS A 100 5.54 -12.49 18.58
CA LYS A 100 4.86 -11.20 18.50
C LYS A 100 5.68 -10.20 17.67
N ALA A 101 5.10 -9.72 16.60
CA ALA A 101 5.78 -8.85 15.62
C ALA A 101 4.90 -7.67 15.18
N PRO A 102 5.49 -6.60 14.64
CA PRO A 102 4.71 -5.57 13.98
C PRO A 102 4.05 -6.14 12.71
N LEU A 103 2.90 -5.59 12.35
CA LEU A 103 2.17 -5.93 11.13
C LEU A 103 2.38 -4.84 10.07
N MET A 104 2.74 -5.25 8.87
CA MET A 104 2.75 -4.42 7.69
C MET A 104 1.57 -4.80 6.78
N ILE A 105 0.70 -3.85 6.51
CA ILE A 105 -0.33 -3.96 5.48
C ILE A 105 0.30 -3.47 4.17
N VAL A 106 0.23 -4.29 3.12
CA VAL A 106 0.73 -3.96 1.79
C VAL A 106 -0.44 -3.87 0.82
N ILE A 107 -0.64 -2.71 0.19
CA ILE A 107 -1.71 -2.47 -0.79
C ILE A 107 -1.11 -2.42 -2.20
N SER A 108 -1.65 -3.23 -3.10
CA SER A 108 -1.19 -3.32 -4.48
C SER A 108 -1.59 -2.09 -5.30
N GLY A 109 -0.79 -1.77 -6.30
CA GLY A 109 -1.09 -0.72 -7.29
C GLY A 109 -2.25 -1.09 -8.22
N THR A 110 -2.64 -0.16 -9.09
CA THR A 110 -3.74 -0.31 -10.05
C THR A 110 -3.69 -1.65 -10.79
N GLY A 111 -4.80 -2.38 -10.78
CA GLY A 111 -4.95 -3.67 -11.47
C GLY A 111 -4.12 -4.83 -10.91
N SER A 112 -3.27 -4.57 -9.92
CA SER A 112 -2.39 -5.59 -9.34
C SER A 112 -3.06 -6.35 -8.20
N THR A 113 -2.65 -7.60 -8.04
CA THR A 113 -3.13 -8.49 -6.98
C THR A 113 -2.07 -8.67 -5.88
N TYR A 114 -2.49 -9.19 -4.72
CA TYR A 114 -1.61 -9.49 -3.58
C TYR A 114 -0.43 -10.39 -3.94
N ASN A 115 -0.54 -11.21 -5.00
CA ASN A 115 0.48 -12.12 -5.50
C ASN A 115 1.19 -11.64 -6.78
N SER A 116 1.01 -10.38 -7.18
CA SER A 116 1.80 -9.78 -8.25
C SER A 116 3.27 -9.61 -7.83
N GLY A 117 4.19 -9.56 -8.80
CA GLY A 117 5.63 -9.52 -8.53
C GLY A 117 6.04 -8.44 -7.53
N MET A 118 5.55 -7.20 -7.68
CA MET A 118 5.87 -6.09 -6.78
C MET A 118 5.24 -6.30 -5.38
N SER A 119 4.02 -6.81 -5.31
CA SER A 119 3.38 -7.10 -4.02
C SER A 119 4.11 -8.19 -3.25
N LEU A 120 4.51 -9.27 -3.94
CA LEU A 120 5.32 -10.35 -3.36
C LEU A 120 6.69 -9.85 -2.91
N TYR A 121 7.32 -9.00 -3.73
CA TYR A 121 8.62 -8.41 -3.39
C TYR A 121 8.53 -7.61 -2.09
N LEU A 122 7.62 -6.64 -2.01
CA LEU A 122 7.43 -5.82 -0.81
C LEU A 122 7.06 -6.66 0.40
N ALA A 123 6.12 -7.60 0.25
CA ALA A 123 5.71 -8.48 1.33
C ALA A 123 6.90 -9.29 1.88
N ASN A 124 7.74 -9.85 1.01
CA ASN A 124 8.90 -10.60 1.45
C ASN A 124 9.99 -9.72 2.06
N VAL A 125 10.18 -8.48 1.59
CA VAL A 125 11.10 -7.51 2.22
C VAL A 125 10.69 -7.25 3.67
N PHE A 126 9.42 -6.95 3.92
CA PHE A 126 8.94 -6.71 5.28
C PHE A 126 8.95 -7.98 6.13
N TYR A 127 8.57 -9.12 5.56
CA TYR A 127 8.61 -10.38 6.27
C TYR A 127 10.04 -10.75 6.70
N ASP A 128 11.02 -10.56 5.83
CA ASP A 128 12.44 -10.81 6.10
C ASP A 128 13.02 -9.85 7.16
N LYS A 129 12.41 -8.67 7.32
CA LYS A 129 12.71 -7.69 8.37
C LYS A 129 11.96 -7.97 9.69
N GLY A 130 11.27 -9.09 9.80
CA GLY A 130 10.61 -9.52 11.02
C GLY A 130 9.18 -9.02 11.21
N TYR A 131 8.53 -8.49 10.17
CA TYR A 131 7.11 -8.10 10.24
C TYR A 131 6.20 -9.30 9.94
N ASN A 132 5.03 -9.34 10.60
CA ASN A 132 3.88 -9.98 9.98
C ASN A 132 3.47 -9.17 8.76
N VAL A 133 2.97 -9.80 7.71
CA VAL A 133 2.52 -9.05 6.53
C VAL A 133 1.14 -9.55 6.11
N ILE A 134 0.24 -8.62 5.76
CA ILE A 134 -0.99 -8.90 5.06
C ILE A 134 -0.99 -8.07 3.78
N ALA A 135 -0.99 -8.75 2.62
CA ALA A 135 -1.00 -8.10 1.32
C ALA A 135 -2.39 -8.18 0.67
N PHE A 136 -2.88 -7.04 0.23
CA PHE A 136 -4.18 -6.87 -0.41
C PHE A 136 -4.04 -6.56 -1.89
N SER A 137 -4.93 -7.14 -2.70
CA SER A 137 -5.11 -6.75 -4.09
C SER A 137 -5.69 -5.35 -4.19
N SER A 138 -5.39 -4.66 -5.28
CA SER A 138 -5.91 -3.31 -5.55
C SER A 138 -7.45 -3.29 -5.56
N PRO A 139 -8.08 -2.21 -5.07
CA PRO A 139 -9.52 -1.98 -5.21
C PRO A 139 -10.00 -1.91 -6.66
N THR A 140 -9.09 -1.71 -7.60
CA THR A 140 -9.41 -1.70 -9.04
C THR A 140 -9.49 -3.10 -9.67
N THR A 141 -9.27 -4.16 -8.89
CA THR A 141 -9.40 -5.54 -9.40
C THR A 141 -10.85 -6.01 -9.38
N MET A 142 -11.23 -6.81 -10.37
CA MET A 142 -12.59 -7.36 -10.45
C MET A 142 -13.02 -8.13 -9.20
N PRO A 143 -12.18 -8.99 -8.59
CA PRO A 143 -12.53 -9.65 -7.33
C PRO A 143 -12.88 -8.66 -6.21
N TYR A 144 -12.15 -7.54 -6.09
CA TYR A 144 -12.48 -6.53 -5.10
C TYR A 144 -13.82 -5.84 -5.43
N ILE A 145 -13.96 -5.31 -6.64
CA ILE A 145 -15.16 -4.57 -7.09
C ILE A 145 -16.42 -5.42 -6.91
N VAL A 146 -16.37 -6.67 -7.31
CA VAL A 146 -17.53 -7.56 -7.29
C VAL A 146 -17.84 -8.08 -5.88
N SER A 147 -16.82 -8.50 -5.12
CA SER A 147 -17.03 -9.17 -3.84
C SER A 147 -17.05 -8.23 -2.64
N GLN A 148 -16.26 -7.17 -2.66
CA GLN A 148 -16.07 -6.25 -1.55
C GLN A 148 -16.61 -4.86 -1.84
N GLY A 149 -16.60 -4.40 -3.10
CA GLY A 149 -17.10 -3.10 -3.48
C GLY A 149 -18.58 -2.93 -3.10
N MET A 150 -18.89 -1.92 -2.32
CA MET A 150 -20.26 -1.66 -1.85
C MET A 150 -20.97 -0.60 -2.70
N ASN A 151 -20.23 0.18 -3.46
CA ASN A 151 -20.76 1.34 -4.15
C ASN A 151 -21.07 1.08 -5.61
N LYS A 152 -22.05 1.85 -6.11
CA LYS A 152 -22.48 1.82 -7.49
C LYS A 152 -21.45 2.38 -8.47
N TYR A 153 -20.46 3.12 -7.95
CA TYR A 153 -19.47 3.85 -8.75
C TYR A 153 -18.06 3.51 -8.24
N GLY A 154 -17.25 2.86 -9.08
CA GLY A 154 -15.83 2.71 -8.85
C GLY A 154 -15.10 4.05 -9.03
N GLY A 155 -13.97 4.24 -8.33
CA GLY A 155 -13.14 5.45 -8.44
C GLY A 155 -13.51 6.58 -7.48
N TYR A 156 -14.52 6.42 -6.63
CA TYR A 156 -14.79 7.39 -5.56
C TYR A 156 -13.93 7.09 -4.34
N MET A 157 -12.78 7.75 -4.29
CA MET A 157 -11.68 7.43 -3.37
C MET A 157 -12.08 7.42 -1.89
N LYS A 158 -12.97 8.32 -1.46
CA LYS A 158 -13.44 8.38 -0.07
C LYS A 158 -14.11 7.07 0.34
N ASP A 159 -15.09 6.63 -0.44
CA ASP A 159 -15.84 5.41 -0.14
C ASP A 159 -14.98 4.16 -0.28
N GLU A 160 -14.07 4.15 -1.28
CA GLU A 160 -13.12 3.05 -1.46
C GLU A 160 -12.14 2.94 -0.29
N THR A 161 -11.71 4.08 0.28
CA THR A 161 -10.85 4.11 1.46
C THR A 161 -11.57 3.56 2.69
N GLU A 162 -12.83 3.93 2.92
CA GLU A 162 -13.63 3.38 4.02
C GLU A 162 -13.84 1.87 3.86
N GLN A 163 -14.13 1.42 2.66
CA GLN A 163 -14.31 -0.01 2.38
C GLN A 163 -13.01 -0.79 2.59
N MET A 164 -11.88 -0.26 2.13
CA MET A 164 -10.57 -0.86 2.34
C MET A 164 -10.20 -0.89 3.81
N TYR A 165 -10.49 0.17 4.56
CA TYR A 165 -10.30 0.23 6.01
C TYR A 165 -11.07 -0.89 6.73
N ASN A 166 -12.34 -1.06 6.38
CA ASN A 166 -13.18 -2.12 6.95
C ASN A 166 -12.68 -3.52 6.59
N LEU A 167 -12.22 -3.71 5.34
CA LEU A 167 -11.63 -4.96 4.87
C LEU A 167 -10.35 -5.30 5.63
N ILE A 168 -9.46 -4.32 5.79
CA ILE A 168 -8.20 -4.45 6.55
C ILE A 168 -8.49 -4.78 8.01
N THR A 169 -9.38 -4.04 8.65
CA THR A 169 -9.77 -4.26 10.06
C THR A 169 -10.34 -5.67 10.26
N ARG A 170 -11.19 -6.12 9.33
CA ARG A 170 -11.72 -7.47 9.33
C ARG A 170 -10.61 -8.52 9.20
N ALA A 171 -9.68 -8.33 8.25
CA ALA A 171 -8.55 -9.25 8.07
C ALA A 171 -7.67 -9.34 9.32
N ILE A 172 -7.33 -8.19 9.92
CA ILE A 172 -6.56 -8.14 11.18
C ILE A 172 -7.29 -8.90 12.29
N SER A 173 -8.61 -8.69 12.42
CA SER A 173 -9.41 -9.39 13.43
C SER A 173 -9.40 -10.91 13.22
N GLU A 174 -9.57 -11.37 11.97
CA GLU A 174 -9.53 -12.80 11.65
C GLU A 174 -8.15 -13.41 11.92
N GLU A 175 -7.05 -12.74 11.52
CA GLU A 175 -5.71 -13.27 11.74
C GLU A 175 -5.34 -13.28 13.25
N LYS A 176 -5.80 -12.30 14.04
CA LYS A 176 -5.68 -12.33 15.51
C LYS A 176 -6.41 -13.52 16.13
N LYS A 177 -7.64 -13.84 15.67
CA LYS A 177 -8.37 -15.04 16.12
C LYS A 177 -7.65 -16.33 15.77
N HIS A 178 -6.89 -16.35 14.66
CA HIS A 178 -6.08 -17.49 14.26
C HIS A 178 -4.70 -17.55 14.95
N GLY A 179 -4.43 -16.65 15.89
CA GLY A 179 -3.23 -16.68 16.72
C GLY A 179 -2.13 -15.70 16.33
N MET A 180 -2.30 -14.89 15.29
CA MET A 180 -1.30 -13.88 14.91
C MET A 180 -1.13 -12.85 16.03
N LYS A 181 0.10 -12.72 16.52
CA LYS A 181 0.45 -11.80 17.60
C LYS A 181 1.01 -10.51 17.02
N ILE A 182 0.26 -9.41 17.14
CA ILE A 182 0.59 -8.12 16.54
C ILE A 182 0.99 -7.13 17.64
N SER A 183 2.13 -6.44 17.46
CA SER A 183 2.58 -5.37 18.38
C SER A 183 2.09 -3.98 17.94
N LYS A 184 2.33 -3.62 16.69
CA LYS A 184 1.90 -2.36 16.04
C LYS A 184 1.50 -2.67 14.60
N THR A 185 0.65 -1.82 14.01
CA THR A 185 0.24 -1.94 12.61
C THR A 185 0.76 -0.76 11.81
N TYR A 186 1.24 -1.03 10.61
CA TYR A 186 1.71 -0.07 9.62
C TYR A 186 1.05 -0.36 8.30
N VAL A 187 0.92 0.65 7.46
CA VAL A 187 0.39 0.54 6.11
C VAL A 187 1.42 1.02 5.10
N SER A 188 1.51 0.33 3.99
CA SER A 188 2.37 0.66 2.86
C SER A 188 1.71 0.19 1.57
N GLY A 189 2.20 0.68 0.44
CA GLY A 189 1.72 0.28 -0.87
C GLY A 189 2.58 0.90 -1.95
N TYR A 190 2.30 0.54 -3.20
CA TYR A 190 2.98 1.14 -4.35
C TYR A 190 1.96 1.68 -5.36
N SER A 191 2.34 2.72 -6.09
CA SER A 191 1.46 3.39 -7.05
C SER A 191 0.14 3.83 -6.38
N LEU A 192 -1.01 3.47 -6.92
CA LEU A 192 -2.32 3.73 -6.32
C LEU A 192 -2.43 3.21 -4.88
N GLY A 193 -1.84 2.03 -4.58
CA GLY A 193 -1.83 1.49 -3.22
C GLY A 193 -1.05 2.36 -2.22
N GLY A 194 0.02 3.04 -2.67
CA GLY A 194 0.72 4.04 -1.87
C GLY A 194 -0.16 5.25 -1.55
N PHE A 195 -0.88 5.76 -2.53
CA PHE A 195 -1.84 6.85 -2.32
C PHE A 195 -2.97 6.45 -1.36
N GLN A 196 -3.53 5.25 -1.52
CA GLN A 196 -4.53 4.72 -0.61
C GLN A 196 -4.01 4.54 0.82
N SER A 197 -2.73 4.21 0.98
CA SER A 197 -2.11 4.11 2.30
C SER A 197 -2.13 5.43 3.06
N LEU A 198 -1.94 6.56 2.37
CA LEU A 198 -2.04 7.90 2.96
C LEU A 198 -3.48 8.22 3.39
N LEU A 199 -4.46 7.94 2.53
CA LEU A 199 -5.88 8.16 2.87
C LEU A 199 -6.35 7.27 4.02
N LEU A 200 -5.87 6.03 4.11
CA LEU A 200 -6.15 5.14 5.22
C LEU A 200 -5.56 5.65 6.53
N GLN A 201 -4.36 6.21 6.50
CA GLN A 201 -3.73 6.80 7.68
C GLN A 201 -4.50 8.06 8.15
N GLU A 202 -4.96 8.89 7.21
CA GLU A 202 -5.82 10.04 7.53
C GLU A 202 -7.11 9.57 8.20
N LEU A 203 -7.81 8.61 7.59
CA LEU A 203 -9.06 8.05 8.13
C LEU A 203 -8.87 7.39 9.50
N ASP A 204 -7.77 6.68 9.74
CA ASP A 204 -7.48 6.05 11.03
C ASP A 204 -7.21 7.10 12.13
N SER A 205 -6.64 8.23 11.77
CA SER A 205 -6.38 9.33 12.71
C SER A 205 -7.65 10.09 13.14
N GLU A 206 -8.75 9.95 12.39
CA GLU A 206 -10.04 10.60 12.67
C GLU A 206 -10.97 9.72 13.53
N LYS A 207 -10.64 8.43 13.69
CA LYS A 207 -11.45 7.42 14.43
C LYS A 207 -10.91 7.13 15.82
#